data_2231cb6974fa3c58d9bfb1b9331cabf9
#
_entry.id   2231cb6974fa3c58d9bfb1b9331cabf9
#
_cell.length_a   1.000
_cell.length_b   1.000
_cell.length_c   1.000
_cell.angle_alpha   90.00
_cell.angle_beta   90.00
_cell.angle_gamma   90.00
#
_symmetry.space_group_name_H-M   'P 1'
#
loop_
_entity.id
_entity.type
_entity.pdbx_description
1 polymer ?
#
loop_
_entity_poly.entity_id
_entity_poly.type
_entity_poly.pdbx_seq_one_letter_code
_entity_poly.pdbx_strand_id
1 'polypeptide(L)'
;DFRNLCITAMRAFADDPVMRWLYPDNDDYFLPNGAVFANSMTNWLANQQPWCTDDAAALAIWFPPVEPGTPEQEWINTGPPPRQDQLARFALIGPVMAENKPTEPHWYLQLLATHPDWQRNGLGAQLMQVVLKQADEQGVPCYLETERPELVAYYRTFGFDVRSDWVIDPEATLGEVGPKMWGMYRPTP
;
A
#
# COMPACT_ATOMS: atom_id res chain seq x y z
N ASP A 1 9.44 -4.58 -16.02
CA ASP A 1 8.87 -3.54 -16.92
C ASP A 1 7.97 -2.61 -16.11
N PHE A 2 8.38 -1.34 -15.95
CA PHE A 2 7.68 -0.31 -15.18
C PHE A 2 6.18 -0.19 -15.54
N ARG A 3 5.88 -0.17 -16.83
CA ARG A 3 4.50 -0.07 -17.31
C ARG A 3 3.64 -1.25 -16.84
N ASN A 4 4.16 -2.46 -16.91
CA ASN A 4 3.42 -3.65 -16.51
C ASN A 4 3.19 -3.66 -14.99
N LEU A 5 4.13 -3.19 -14.17
CA LEU A 5 3.92 -3.02 -12.72
C LEU A 5 2.80 -2.04 -12.42
N CYS A 6 2.76 -0.89 -13.12
CA CYS A 6 1.67 0.08 -12.98
C CYS A 6 0.30 -0.50 -13.39
N ILE A 7 0.23 -1.26 -14.48
CA ILE A 7 -1.00 -1.92 -14.92
C ILE A 7 -1.46 -2.96 -13.90
N THR A 8 -0.54 -3.78 -13.39
CA THR A 8 -0.85 -4.80 -12.38
C THR A 8 -1.38 -4.16 -11.11
N ALA A 9 -0.74 -3.10 -10.60
CA ALA A 9 -1.24 -2.35 -9.44
C ALA A 9 -2.64 -1.77 -9.72
N MET A 10 -2.85 -1.07 -10.83
CA MET A 10 -4.15 -0.51 -11.19
C MET A 10 -5.25 -1.60 -11.28
N ARG A 11 -4.94 -2.74 -11.87
CA ARG A 11 -5.92 -3.84 -11.98
C ARG A 11 -6.21 -4.51 -10.64
N ALA A 12 -5.19 -4.69 -9.80
CA ALA A 12 -5.34 -5.32 -8.49
C ALA A 12 -6.17 -4.46 -7.52
N PHE A 13 -6.08 -3.14 -7.62
CA PHE A 13 -6.77 -2.18 -6.75
C PHE A 13 -8.01 -1.54 -7.40
N ALA A 14 -8.55 -2.14 -8.49
CA ALA A 14 -9.70 -1.59 -9.22
C ALA A 14 -10.96 -1.42 -8.35
N ASP A 15 -11.18 -2.33 -7.40
CA ASP A 15 -12.32 -2.33 -6.47
C ASP A 15 -11.87 -2.04 -5.02
N ASP A 16 -10.68 -1.48 -4.84
CA ASP A 16 -10.15 -1.15 -3.53
C ASP A 16 -10.90 0.03 -2.92
N PRO A 17 -11.40 -0.05 -1.66
CA PRO A 17 -12.18 1.00 -1.04
C PRO A 17 -11.48 2.36 -0.97
N VAL A 18 -10.16 2.38 -0.67
CA VAL A 18 -9.38 3.62 -0.61
C VAL A 18 -9.20 4.21 -2.00
N MET A 19 -8.85 3.37 -2.98
CA MET A 19 -8.67 3.83 -4.35
C MET A 19 -9.99 4.32 -4.95
N ARG A 20 -11.13 3.67 -4.66
CA ARG A 20 -12.46 4.11 -5.10
C ARG A 20 -12.89 5.40 -4.41
N TRP A 21 -12.53 5.61 -3.16
CA TRP A 21 -12.76 6.86 -2.45
C TRP A 21 -11.87 7.99 -2.98
N LEU A 22 -10.59 7.73 -3.29
CA LEU A 22 -9.69 8.72 -3.91
C LEU A 22 -10.08 9.08 -5.33
N TYR A 23 -10.51 8.11 -6.10
CA TYR A 23 -10.83 8.19 -7.53
C TYR A 23 -12.23 7.61 -7.80
N PRO A 24 -13.30 8.32 -7.40
CA PRO A 24 -14.67 7.81 -7.57
C PRO A 24 -15.05 7.66 -9.06
N ASP A 25 -14.46 8.45 -9.94
CA ASP A 25 -14.68 8.35 -11.38
C ASP A 25 -13.74 7.32 -12.00
N ASN A 26 -14.30 6.43 -12.83
CA ASN A 26 -13.52 5.44 -13.56
C ASN A 26 -12.53 6.06 -14.55
N ASP A 27 -12.88 7.18 -15.17
CA ASP A 27 -12.02 7.84 -16.15
C ASP A 27 -10.78 8.44 -15.48
N ASP A 28 -10.87 8.79 -14.19
CA ASP A 28 -9.72 9.24 -13.40
C ASP A 28 -8.84 8.07 -12.90
N TYR A 29 -9.45 6.92 -12.68
CA TYR A 29 -8.73 5.74 -12.16
C TYR A 29 -8.10 4.90 -13.27
N PHE A 30 -8.88 4.51 -14.28
CA PHE A 30 -8.42 3.63 -15.35
C PHE A 30 -7.63 4.36 -16.44
N LEU A 31 -6.62 5.10 -16.02
CA LEU A 31 -5.74 5.82 -16.93
C LEU A 31 -4.90 4.87 -17.79
N PRO A 32 -4.58 5.25 -19.05
CA PRO A 32 -3.76 4.42 -19.93
C PRO A 32 -2.45 3.97 -19.28
N ASN A 33 -2.08 2.72 -19.50
CA ASN A 33 -0.83 2.13 -19.00
C ASN A 33 -0.68 2.11 -17.46
N GLY A 34 -1.79 2.19 -16.72
CA GLY A 34 -1.76 2.22 -15.26
C GLY A 34 -1.21 3.54 -14.69
N ALA A 35 -1.36 4.64 -15.42
CA ALA A 35 -0.76 5.94 -15.07
C ALA A 35 -1.20 6.47 -13.71
N VAL A 36 -2.33 6.03 -13.16
CA VAL A 36 -2.76 6.35 -11.79
C VAL A 36 -1.72 5.94 -10.73
N PHE A 37 -0.95 4.88 -10.98
CA PHE A 37 0.13 4.42 -10.11
C PHE A 37 1.52 4.91 -10.53
N ALA A 38 1.67 5.59 -11.68
CA ALA A 38 2.99 5.90 -12.22
C ALA A 38 3.85 6.78 -11.30
N ASN A 39 3.25 7.79 -10.68
CA ASN A 39 3.95 8.69 -9.77
C ASN A 39 4.43 7.95 -8.51
N SER A 40 3.55 7.20 -7.85
CA SER A 40 3.89 6.39 -6.69
C SER A 40 4.93 5.33 -7.03
N MET A 41 4.74 4.62 -8.14
CA MET A 41 5.67 3.57 -8.59
C MET A 41 7.08 4.13 -8.86
N THR A 42 7.19 5.31 -9.48
CA THR A 42 8.49 5.98 -9.70
C THR A 42 9.24 6.18 -8.37
N ASN A 43 8.55 6.71 -7.37
CA ASN A 43 9.15 6.98 -6.07
C ASN A 43 9.48 5.69 -5.31
N TRP A 44 8.58 4.71 -5.32
CA TRP A 44 8.79 3.44 -4.62
C TRP A 44 9.94 2.62 -5.22
N LEU A 45 10.05 2.53 -6.56
CA LEU A 45 11.13 1.77 -7.21
C LEU A 45 12.50 2.42 -7.02
N ALA A 46 12.56 3.75 -6.90
CA ALA A 46 13.82 4.46 -6.69
C ALA A 46 14.35 4.33 -5.26
N ASN A 47 13.46 4.14 -4.27
CA ASN A 47 13.79 4.48 -2.89
C ASN A 47 13.43 3.38 -1.89
N GLN A 48 12.71 2.34 -2.33
CA GLN A 48 12.19 1.30 -1.46
C GLN A 48 12.67 -0.09 -1.90
N GLN A 49 12.17 -1.14 -1.25
CA GLN A 49 12.48 -2.51 -1.65
C GLN A 49 11.32 -3.12 -2.47
N PRO A 50 11.37 -2.99 -3.81
CA PRO A 50 10.40 -3.61 -4.69
C PRO A 50 10.76 -5.08 -4.95
N TRP A 51 9.75 -5.94 -4.88
CA TRP A 51 9.81 -7.34 -5.29
C TRP A 51 8.70 -7.60 -6.30
N CYS A 52 8.99 -8.29 -7.38
CA CYS A 52 7.98 -8.64 -8.38
C CYS A 52 8.31 -9.98 -9.03
N THR A 53 7.31 -10.57 -9.67
CA THR A 53 7.51 -11.69 -10.59
C THR A 53 8.14 -11.22 -11.90
N ASP A 54 8.83 -12.11 -12.63
CA ASP A 54 9.54 -11.77 -13.88
C ASP A 54 8.62 -11.18 -14.95
N ASP A 55 7.37 -11.63 -14.97
CA ASP A 55 6.31 -11.17 -15.87
C ASP A 55 5.50 -9.97 -15.35
N ALA A 56 5.87 -9.44 -14.17
CA ALA A 56 5.16 -8.39 -13.46
C ALA A 56 3.68 -8.73 -13.12
N ALA A 57 3.33 -10.02 -13.04
CA ALA A 57 1.99 -10.45 -12.65
C ALA A 57 1.68 -10.17 -11.17
N ALA A 58 2.71 -10.08 -10.33
CA ALA A 58 2.59 -9.67 -8.93
C ALA A 58 3.76 -8.80 -8.50
N LEU A 59 3.51 -7.90 -7.54
CA LEU A 59 4.54 -7.05 -6.94
C LEU A 59 4.23 -6.77 -5.47
N ALA A 60 5.28 -6.56 -4.69
CA ALA A 60 5.25 -6.10 -3.30
C ALA A 60 6.22 -4.94 -3.15
N ILE A 61 5.78 -3.86 -2.51
CA ILE A 61 6.64 -2.72 -2.18
C ILE A 61 6.76 -2.69 -0.65
N TRP A 62 7.98 -2.84 -0.18
CA TRP A 62 8.31 -2.79 1.22
C TRP A 62 9.20 -1.60 1.53
N PHE A 63 8.88 -0.90 2.59
CA PHE A 63 9.71 0.15 3.14
C PHE A 63 10.56 -0.49 4.26
N PRO A 64 11.89 -0.43 4.14
CA PRO A 64 12.77 -0.94 5.17
C PRO A 64 12.63 -0.13 6.48
N PRO A 65 12.99 -0.73 7.63
CA PRO A 65 12.98 0.00 8.88
C PRO A 65 13.92 1.21 8.81
N VAL A 66 13.44 2.34 9.31
CA VAL A 66 14.21 3.58 9.39
C VAL A 66 14.37 4.01 10.84
N GLU A 67 15.55 4.52 11.19
CA GLU A 67 15.83 5.03 12.52
C GLU A 67 15.09 6.35 12.77
N PRO A 68 14.60 6.59 13.99
CA PRO A 68 13.99 7.86 14.35
C PRO A 68 14.88 9.05 14.01
N GLY A 69 14.31 10.06 13.36
CA GLY A 69 15.04 11.26 12.94
C GLY A 69 15.71 11.13 11.56
N THR A 70 15.59 10.01 10.87
CA THR A 70 15.98 9.91 9.46
C THR A 70 15.13 10.87 8.65
N PRO A 71 15.74 11.75 7.82
CA PRO A 71 14.98 12.67 6.97
C PRO A 71 14.04 11.90 6.03
N GLU A 72 12.82 12.40 5.92
CA GLU A 72 11.90 11.87 4.91
C GLU A 72 12.48 12.08 3.51
N GLN A 73 12.28 11.07 2.67
CA GLN A 73 12.73 11.15 1.30
C GLN A 73 11.86 12.11 0.50
N GLU A 74 12.49 12.97 -0.30
CA GLU A 74 11.79 13.91 -1.15
C GLU A 74 10.95 13.14 -2.20
N TRP A 75 9.66 13.46 -2.25
CA TRP A 75 8.74 12.89 -3.23
C TRP A 75 8.85 13.62 -4.57
N ILE A 76 9.18 12.88 -5.61
CA ILE A 76 9.32 13.41 -6.97
C ILE A 76 7.98 13.32 -7.69
N ASN A 77 7.38 14.46 -8.02
CA ASN A 77 6.15 14.50 -8.80
C ASN A 77 6.47 14.38 -10.31
N THR A 78 6.04 13.27 -10.90
CA THR A 78 6.31 12.96 -12.33
C THR A 78 5.06 13.07 -13.22
N GLY A 79 3.90 13.32 -12.64
CA GLY A 79 2.62 13.41 -13.34
C GLY A 79 1.96 14.79 -13.25
N PRO A 80 0.79 14.95 -13.88
CA PRO A 80 -0.03 16.13 -13.69
C PRO A 80 -0.46 16.23 -12.21
N PRO A 81 -0.64 17.46 -11.69
CA PRO A 81 -1.11 17.62 -10.32
C PRO A 81 -2.50 16.99 -10.16
N PRO A 82 -2.77 16.36 -8.99
CA PRO A 82 -4.11 15.89 -8.66
C PRO A 82 -5.13 17.05 -8.72
N ARG A 83 -6.38 16.73 -8.99
CA ARG A 83 -7.47 17.70 -8.89
C ARG A 83 -7.67 18.16 -7.44
N GLN A 84 -8.34 19.28 -7.24
CA GLN A 84 -8.54 19.87 -5.92
C GLN A 84 -9.32 18.93 -4.97
N ASP A 85 -10.32 18.21 -5.47
CA ASP A 85 -11.08 17.21 -4.71
C ASP A 85 -10.23 16.02 -4.30
N GLN A 86 -9.34 15.54 -5.17
CA GLN A 86 -8.37 14.50 -4.87
C GLN A 86 -7.33 14.97 -3.84
N LEU A 87 -6.82 16.21 -3.99
CA LEU A 87 -5.88 16.79 -3.01
C LEU A 87 -6.50 16.85 -1.61
N ALA A 88 -7.78 17.23 -1.50
CA ALA A 88 -8.50 17.24 -0.22
C ALA A 88 -8.57 15.84 0.39
N ARG A 89 -8.85 14.80 -0.40
CA ARG A 89 -8.87 13.40 0.06
C ARG A 89 -7.48 12.91 0.46
N PHE A 90 -6.44 13.18 -0.31
CA PHE A 90 -5.06 12.86 0.05
C PHE A 90 -4.62 13.54 1.35
N ALA A 91 -5.04 14.78 1.59
CA ALA A 91 -4.70 15.51 2.80
C ALA A 91 -5.30 14.88 4.07
N LEU A 92 -6.39 14.11 3.97
CA LEU A 92 -6.98 13.39 5.10
C LEU A 92 -6.26 12.06 5.39
N ILE A 93 -5.73 11.39 4.36
CA ILE A 93 -5.09 10.07 4.53
C ILE A 93 -3.78 10.19 5.31
N GLY A 94 -2.88 11.09 4.92
CA GLY A 94 -1.54 11.17 5.49
C GLY A 94 -1.50 11.24 7.01
N PRO A 95 -2.18 12.22 7.65
CA PRO A 95 -2.19 12.35 9.10
C PRO A 95 -2.74 11.11 9.82
N VAL A 96 -3.90 10.59 9.38
CA VAL A 96 -4.53 9.45 10.06
C VAL A 96 -3.71 8.17 9.92
N MET A 97 -3.02 7.98 8.79
CA MET A 97 -2.08 6.86 8.63
C MET A 97 -0.88 7.02 9.57
N ALA A 98 -0.31 8.22 9.66
CA ALA A 98 0.83 8.50 10.54
C ALA A 98 0.52 8.26 12.03
N GLU A 99 -0.69 8.63 12.48
CA GLU A 99 -1.15 8.41 13.86
C GLU A 99 -1.26 6.92 14.24
N ASN A 100 -1.54 6.06 13.26
CA ASN A 100 -1.77 4.64 13.48
C ASN A 100 -0.55 3.75 13.24
N LYS A 101 0.52 4.29 12.61
CA LYS A 101 1.76 3.55 12.40
C LYS A 101 2.53 3.31 13.70
N PRO A 102 3.26 2.19 13.81
CA PRO A 102 4.22 1.98 14.88
C PRO A 102 5.30 3.08 14.88
N THR A 103 5.74 3.50 16.06
CA THR A 103 6.84 4.48 16.21
C THR A 103 8.21 3.81 16.20
N GLU A 104 8.27 2.52 16.54
CA GLU A 104 9.48 1.71 16.49
C GLU A 104 9.86 1.37 15.03
N PRO A 105 11.17 1.23 14.72
CA PRO A 105 11.62 0.77 13.41
C PRO A 105 10.95 -0.56 13.01
N HIS A 106 10.37 -0.61 11.82
CA HIS A 106 9.65 -1.77 11.31
C HIS A 106 9.71 -1.85 9.78
N TRP A 107 9.58 -3.06 9.24
CA TRP A 107 9.28 -3.26 7.83
C TRP A 107 7.83 -2.88 7.55
N TYR A 108 7.61 -1.99 6.61
CA TYR A 108 6.27 -1.56 6.24
C TYR A 108 5.88 -2.04 4.84
N LEU A 109 4.85 -2.85 4.74
CA LEU A 109 4.29 -3.25 3.45
C LEU A 109 3.37 -2.14 2.92
N GLN A 110 3.90 -1.36 1.98
CA GLN A 110 3.17 -0.27 1.35
C GLN A 110 2.18 -0.76 0.30
N LEU A 111 2.53 -1.80 -0.45
CA LEU A 111 1.70 -2.34 -1.52
C LEU A 111 1.96 -3.84 -1.70
N LEU A 112 0.88 -4.61 -1.83
CA LEU A 112 0.91 -5.99 -2.33
C LEU A 112 -0.14 -6.12 -3.43
N ALA A 113 0.27 -6.31 -4.65
CA ALA A 113 -0.61 -6.41 -5.80
C ALA A 113 -0.38 -7.71 -6.57
N THR A 114 -1.47 -8.35 -7.00
CA THR A 114 -1.44 -9.45 -7.96
C THR A 114 -2.51 -9.18 -9.01
N HIS A 115 -2.12 -9.20 -10.28
CA HIS A 115 -3.05 -9.03 -11.39
C HIS A 115 -4.24 -10.00 -11.26
N PRO A 116 -5.49 -9.59 -11.47
CA PRO A 116 -6.68 -10.42 -11.24
C PRO A 116 -6.60 -11.80 -11.88
N ASP A 117 -6.08 -11.90 -13.09
CA ASP A 117 -5.96 -13.18 -13.82
C ASP A 117 -4.98 -14.16 -13.17
N TRP A 118 -4.10 -13.68 -12.28
CA TRP A 118 -3.06 -14.46 -11.60
C TRP A 118 -3.27 -14.58 -10.10
N GLN A 119 -4.36 -14.04 -9.57
CA GLN A 119 -4.70 -14.19 -8.14
C GLN A 119 -4.93 -15.66 -7.78
N ARG A 120 -4.78 -15.97 -6.48
CA ARG A 120 -4.93 -17.32 -5.87
C ARG A 120 -3.94 -18.37 -6.38
N ASN A 121 -2.87 -17.97 -7.08
CA ASN A 121 -1.76 -18.85 -7.47
C ASN A 121 -0.56 -18.77 -6.51
N GLY A 122 -0.72 -18.14 -5.34
CA GLY A 122 0.31 -18.03 -4.32
C GLY A 122 1.38 -16.98 -4.57
N LEU A 123 1.32 -16.19 -5.66
CA LEU A 123 2.35 -15.20 -6.02
C LEU A 123 2.54 -14.15 -4.92
N GLY A 124 1.44 -13.57 -4.40
CA GLY A 124 1.51 -12.62 -3.29
C GLY A 124 2.15 -13.22 -2.04
N ALA A 125 1.83 -14.49 -1.71
CA ALA A 125 2.44 -15.17 -0.58
C ALA A 125 3.95 -15.36 -0.76
N GLN A 126 4.41 -15.71 -1.95
CA GLN A 126 5.83 -15.84 -2.26
C GLN A 126 6.58 -14.52 -2.05
N LEU A 127 6.02 -13.40 -2.54
CA LEU A 127 6.61 -12.07 -2.37
C LEU A 127 6.63 -11.63 -0.90
N MET A 128 5.57 -11.95 -0.13
CA MET A 128 5.55 -11.71 1.31
C MET A 128 6.69 -12.44 2.03
N GLN A 129 6.87 -13.74 1.77
CA GLN A 129 7.86 -14.58 2.46
C GLN A 129 9.29 -14.09 2.29
N VAL A 130 9.64 -13.44 1.16
CA VAL A 130 10.98 -12.92 0.94
C VAL A 130 11.38 -11.90 2.02
N VAL A 131 10.51 -10.92 2.28
CA VAL A 131 10.80 -9.87 3.26
C VAL A 131 10.52 -10.34 4.69
N LEU A 132 9.50 -11.17 4.92
CA LEU A 132 9.23 -11.71 6.25
C LEU A 132 10.41 -12.53 6.78
N LYS A 133 11.06 -13.34 5.93
CA LYS A 133 12.27 -14.06 6.30
C LYS A 133 13.42 -13.08 6.65
N GLN A 134 13.62 -12.04 5.88
CA GLN A 134 14.62 -11.02 6.16
C GLN A 134 14.34 -10.28 7.47
N ALA A 135 13.08 -9.95 7.74
CA ALA A 135 12.64 -9.33 8.98
C ALA A 135 12.92 -10.22 10.20
N ASP A 136 12.63 -11.53 10.08
CA ASP A 136 12.92 -12.52 11.13
C ASP A 136 14.41 -12.64 11.41
N GLU A 137 15.24 -12.69 10.36
CA GLU A 137 16.71 -12.74 10.49
C GLU A 137 17.29 -11.48 11.13
N GLN A 138 16.65 -10.32 10.91
CA GLN A 138 17.06 -9.05 11.49
C GLN A 138 16.49 -8.82 12.89
N GLY A 139 15.50 -9.59 13.33
CA GLY A 139 14.78 -9.34 14.58
C GLY A 139 13.98 -8.05 14.54
N VAL A 140 13.38 -7.69 13.38
CA VAL A 140 12.62 -6.46 13.16
C VAL A 140 11.16 -6.79 12.89
N PRO A 141 10.19 -6.10 13.55
CA PRO A 141 8.78 -6.32 13.32
C PRO A 141 8.33 -5.84 11.94
N CYS A 142 7.13 -6.25 11.54
CA CYS A 142 6.50 -5.81 10.30
C CYS A 142 5.14 -5.16 10.57
N TYR A 143 4.77 -4.20 9.73
CA TYR A 143 3.49 -3.50 9.77
C TYR A 143 2.90 -3.37 8.37
N LEU A 144 1.58 -3.35 8.30
CA LEU A 144 0.81 -3.05 7.10
C LEU A 144 -0.55 -2.46 7.46
N GLU A 145 -1.19 -1.82 6.50
CA GLU A 145 -2.63 -1.50 6.57
C GLU A 145 -3.39 -2.25 5.47
N THR A 146 -4.67 -2.50 5.76
CA THR A 146 -5.63 -3.01 4.77
C THR A 146 -7.01 -2.40 5.03
N GLU A 147 -7.76 -2.18 3.97
CA GLU A 147 -9.12 -1.66 3.96
C GLU A 147 -10.17 -2.75 3.66
N ARG A 148 -9.70 -3.98 3.50
CA ARG A 148 -10.53 -5.13 3.12
C ARG A 148 -10.56 -6.17 4.24
N PRO A 149 -11.73 -6.43 4.86
CA PRO A 149 -11.83 -7.34 5.99
C PRO A 149 -11.41 -8.79 5.66
N GLU A 150 -11.59 -9.23 4.42
CA GLU A 150 -11.13 -10.54 3.96
C GLU A 150 -9.60 -10.66 3.94
N LEU A 151 -8.88 -9.57 3.73
CA LEU A 151 -7.41 -9.56 3.77
C LEU A 151 -6.86 -9.61 5.20
N VAL A 152 -7.62 -9.20 6.21
CA VAL A 152 -7.24 -9.39 7.62
C VAL A 152 -7.00 -10.87 7.92
N ALA A 153 -7.90 -11.75 7.47
CA ALA A 153 -7.73 -13.20 7.62
C ALA A 153 -6.51 -13.73 6.84
N TYR A 154 -6.27 -13.19 5.64
CA TYR A 154 -5.12 -13.54 4.82
C TYR A 154 -3.80 -13.15 5.52
N TYR A 155 -3.65 -11.92 6.00
CA TYR A 155 -2.42 -11.48 6.67
C TYR A 155 -2.18 -12.17 8.01
N ARG A 156 -3.24 -12.64 8.70
CA ARG A 156 -3.07 -13.49 9.90
C ARG A 156 -2.31 -14.78 9.61
N THR A 157 -2.42 -15.34 8.40
CA THR A 157 -1.65 -16.54 8.02
C THR A 157 -0.14 -16.31 7.97
N PHE A 158 0.30 -15.05 7.95
CA PHE A 158 1.71 -14.63 8.01
C PHE A 158 2.14 -14.12 9.40
N GLY A 159 1.29 -14.25 10.41
CA GLY A 159 1.60 -13.83 11.77
C GLY A 159 1.27 -12.38 12.10
N PHE A 160 0.54 -11.68 11.24
CA PHE A 160 0.03 -10.34 11.54
C PHE A 160 -1.25 -10.43 12.36
N ASP A 161 -1.38 -9.56 13.37
CA ASP A 161 -2.63 -9.34 14.08
C ASP A 161 -3.06 -7.87 14.00
N VAL A 162 -4.36 -7.61 14.12
CA VAL A 162 -4.90 -6.26 14.12
C VAL A 162 -4.42 -5.53 15.37
N ARG A 163 -3.68 -4.43 15.19
CA ARG A 163 -3.22 -3.54 16.25
C ARG A 163 -4.20 -2.39 16.51
N SER A 164 -4.75 -1.84 15.43
CA SER A 164 -5.70 -0.71 15.45
C SER A 164 -6.65 -0.78 14.26
N ASP A 165 -7.79 -0.11 14.39
CA ASP A 165 -8.68 0.14 13.26
C ASP A 165 -9.26 1.56 13.35
N TRP A 166 -9.51 2.16 12.20
CA TRP A 166 -10.01 3.54 12.09
C TRP A 166 -10.79 3.75 10.79
N VAL A 167 -11.42 4.92 10.67
CA VAL A 167 -12.05 5.41 9.43
C VAL A 167 -11.31 6.66 8.98
N ILE A 168 -11.02 6.80 7.68
CA ILE A 168 -10.20 7.91 7.16
C ILE A 168 -10.92 9.26 7.34
N ASP A 169 -12.20 9.35 7.03
CA ASP A 169 -13.02 10.56 7.19
C ASP A 169 -14.34 10.18 7.89
N PRO A 170 -14.34 9.97 9.22
CA PRO A 170 -15.54 9.52 9.94
C PRO A 170 -16.65 10.57 9.97
N GLU A 171 -16.29 11.84 9.86
CA GLU A 171 -17.24 12.96 9.88
C GLU A 171 -17.82 13.31 8.50
N ALA A 172 -17.45 12.57 7.46
CA ALA A 172 -17.87 12.81 6.07
C ALA A 172 -17.63 14.28 5.62
N THR A 173 -16.47 14.83 5.96
CA THR A 173 -16.13 16.24 5.68
C THR A 173 -16.10 16.56 4.19
N LEU A 174 -15.92 15.53 3.36
CA LEU A 174 -15.94 15.61 1.90
C LEU A 174 -17.24 15.07 1.27
N GLY A 175 -18.32 14.93 2.08
CA GLY A 175 -19.64 14.56 1.64
C GLY A 175 -19.98 13.07 1.76
N GLU A 176 -19.02 12.22 2.10
CA GLU A 176 -19.21 10.79 2.36
C GLU A 176 -18.20 10.30 3.39
N VAL A 177 -18.59 9.30 4.18
CA VAL A 177 -17.68 8.65 5.14
C VAL A 177 -16.58 7.93 4.36
N GLY A 178 -15.34 8.15 4.77
CA GLY A 178 -14.19 7.49 4.16
C GLY A 178 -14.10 6.00 4.50
N PRO A 179 -13.20 5.26 3.85
CA PRO A 179 -13.06 3.82 4.08
C PRO A 179 -12.54 3.50 5.48
N LYS A 180 -12.97 2.32 5.98
CA LYS A 180 -12.43 1.73 7.19
C LYS A 180 -11.09 1.07 6.88
N MET A 181 -10.14 1.21 7.81
CA MET A 181 -8.79 0.67 7.74
C MET A 181 -8.51 -0.24 8.93
N TRP A 182 -7.63 -1.19 8.74
CA TRP A 182 -7.04 -2.02 9.80
C TRP A 182 -5.52 -1.94 9.73
N GLY A 183 -4.89 -1.42 10.79
CA GLY A 183 -3.45 -1.52 10.99
C GLY A 183 -3.09 -2.88 11.58
N MET A 184 -2.24 -3.62 10.91
CA MET A 184 -1.85 -4.96 11.32
C MET A 184 -0.36 -5.03 11.60
N TYR A 185 -0.01 -5.69 12.71
CA TYR A 185 1.35 -5.76 13.21
C TYR A 185 1.78 -7.22 13.38
N ARG A 186 2.98 -7.52 12.93
CA ARG A 186 3.65 -8.79 13.13
C ARG A 186 4.88 -8.56 13.99
N PRO A 187 4.90 -9.07 15.25
CA PRO A 187 6.05 -8.96 16.11
C PRO A 187 7.24 -9.77 15.56
N THR A 188 8.40 -9.52 16.11
CA THR A 188 9.58 -10.41 15.93
C THR A 188 9.29 -11.79 16.51
N PRO A 189 9.86 -12.86 15.95
CA PRO A 189 9.75 -14.20 16.49
C PRO A 189 10.24 -14.32 17.92
#